data_c2a17ac3b119f13e7c2216aebe3ff6f0
#
_entry.id   c2a17ac3b119f13e7c2216aebe3ff6f0
#
_cell.length_a   1.000
_cell.length_b   1.000
_cell.length_c   1.000
_cell.angle_alpha   90.00
_cell.angle_beta   90.00
_cell.angle_gamma   90.00
#
_symmetry.space_group_name_H-M   'P 1'
#
loop_
_entity.id
_entity.type
_entity.pdbx_description
1 polymer ?
#
loop_
_entity_poly.entity_id
_entity_poly.type
_entity_poly.pdbx_seq_one_letter_code
_entity_poly.pdbx_strand_id
1 'polypeptide(L)'
;MKKLVLAALLASFTFGASAAEKINFGVSATYPPFESIGANNEIVGFDIDLAKALCKQMQAECTFTNHAFDSLIPSLKFRKYDAVISGMDIT
;
A
#
# COMPACT_ATOMS: atom_id res chain seq x y z
N MET A 1 18.00 15.70 39.54
CA MET A 1 16.64 15.40 39.76
C MET A 1 15.72 15.97 38.76
N LYS A 2 15.61 17.25 38.75
CA LYS A 2 14.77 17.85 37.72
C LYS A 2 15.22 17.52 36.34
N LYS A 3 16.51 17.38 36.17
CA LYS A 3 17.07 17.06 34.86
C LYS A 3 16.64 15.69 34.40
N LEU A 4 16.46 14.79 35.33
CA LEU A 4 16.03 13.45 34.95
C LEU A 4 14.63 13.46 34.37
N VAL A 5 13.79 14.32 34.89
CA VAL A 5 12.45 14.43 34.37
C VAL A 5 12.46 14.88 32.91
N LEU A 6 13.32 15.82 32.63
CA LEU A 6 13.43 16.31 31.26
C LEU A 6 13.88 15.23 30.30
N ALA A 7 14.80 14.42 30.74
CA ALA A 7 15.30 13.36 29.90
C ALA A 7 14.18 12.37 29.56
N ALA A 8 13.34 12.09 30.54
CA ALA A 8 12.25 11.18 30.30
C ALA A 8 11.27 11.74 29.26
N LEU A 9 11.02 13.02 29.32
CA LEU A 9 10.13 13.63 28.37
C LEU A 9 10.69 13.57 26.95
N LEU A 10 11.97 13.77 26.83
CA LEU A 10 12.58 13.69 25.52
C LEU A 10 12.44 12.31 24.92
N ALA A 11 12.58 11.29 25.73
CA ALA A 11 12.46 9.93 25.26
C ALA A 11 11.10 9.67 24.63
N SER A 12 10.07 10.29 25.14
CA SER A 12 8.73 10.03 24.64
C SER A 12 8.51 10.58 23.24
N PHE A 13 9.33 11.50 22.80
CA PHE A 13 9.14 12.07 21.48
C PHE A 13 9.48 11.13 20.35
N THR A 14 10.27 10.13 20.64
CA THR A 14 10.68 9.22 19.58
C THR A 14 9.51 8.44 19.02
N PHE A 15 8.43 8.33 19.75
CA PHE A 15 7.29 7.57 19.27
C PHE A 15 6.59 8.22 18.09
N GLY A 16 6.55 9.52 18.07
CA GLY A 16 5.86 10.22 17.01
C GLY A 16 6.62 10.22 15.70
N ALA A 17 7.83 9.71 15.70
CA ALA A 17 8.67 9.75 14.52
C ALA A 17 8.63 8.47 13.71
N SER A 18 7.67 7.61 13.93
CA SER A 18 7.56 6.36 13.18
C SER A 18 7.36 6.64 11.71
N ALA A 19 8.05 5.90 10.88
CA ALA A 19 7.86 5.99 9.45
C ALA A 19 6.49 5.43 9.08
N ALA A 20 5.92 5.93 8.01
CA ALA A 20 4.68 5.39 7.49
C ALA A 20 4.89 3.95 7.03
N GLU A 21 3.88 3.13 7.17
CA GLU A 21 3.91 1.79 6.63
C GLU A 21 3.91 1.85 5.12
N LYS A 22 4.59 0.90 4.49
CA LYS A 22 4.63 0.83 3.04
C LYS A 22 3.92 -0.44 2.61
N ILE A 23 2.98 -0.29 1.68
CA ILE A 23 2.22 -1.42 1.15
C ILE A 23 2.35 -1.42 -0.36
N ASN A 24 2.83 -2.52 -0.90
CA ASN A 24 2.95 -2.69 -2.33
C ASN A 24 1.86 -3.64 -2.80
N PHE A 25 1.01 -3.14 -3.70
CA PHE A 25 -0.09 -3.92 -4.25
C PHE A 25 0.27 -4.49 -5.61
N GLY A 26 -0.10 -5.75 -5.83
CA GLY A 26 -0.07 -6.33 -7.16
C GLY A 26 -1.44 -6.16 -7.81
N VAL A 27 -1.45 -5.75 -9.06
CA VAL A 27 -2.70 -5.58 -9.82
C VAL A 27 -2.49 -6.08 -11.23
N SER A 28 -3.58 -6.42 -11.90
CA SER A 28 -3.55 -6.68 -13.33
C SER A 28 -4.37 -5.58 -14.00
N ALA A 29 -3.69 -4.65 -14.63
CA ALA A 29 -4.32 -3.43 -15.14
C ALA A 29 -4.96 -3.65 -16.51
N THR A 30 -5.83 -4.66 -16.59
CA THR A 30 -6.48 -5.07 -17.84
C THR A 30 -7.98 -5.20 -17.67
N TYR A 31 -8.56 -4.52 -16.71
CA TYR A 31 -9.99 -4.70 -16.40
C TYR A 31 -10.68 -3.36 -16.15
N PRO A 32 -10.82 -2.52 -17.17
CA PRO A 32 -11.51 -1.24 -16.99
C PRO A 32 -12.97 -1.47 -16.63
N PRO A 33 -13.58 -0.62 -15.83
CA PRO A 33 -13.04 0.61 -15.25
C PRO A 33 -12.37 0.39 -13.89
N PHE A 34 -12.17 -0.84 -13.48
CA PHE A 34 -11.65 -1.14 -12.14
C PHE A 34 -10.15 -0.96 -12.05
N GLU A 35 -9.41 -1.48 -13.03
CA GLU A 35 -7.98 -1.23 -13.13
C GLU A 35 -7.58 -1.23 -14.59
N SER A 36 -6.78 -0.27 -14.97
CA SER A 36 -6.29 -0.14 -16.33
C SER A 36 -5.06 0.75 -16.36
N ILE A 37 -4.43 0.86 -17.51
CA ILE A 37 -3.29 1.75 -17.71
C ILE A 37 -3.84 3.07 -18.28
N GLY A 38 -3.58 4.14 -17.57
CA GLY A 38 -3.98 5.47 -18.00
C GLY A 38 -2.87 6.21 -18.71
N ALA A 39 -3.00 7.54 -18.75
CA ALA A 39 -1.98 8.39 -19.34
C ALA A 39 -0.67 8.23 -18.55
N ASN A 40 0.44 8.39 -19.25
CA ASN A 40 1.77 8.30 -18.62
C ASN A 40 2.05 6.94 -17.97
N ASN A 41 1.42 5.89 -18.48
CA ASN A 41 1.59 4.54 -17.96
C ASN A 41 1.20 4.40 -16.48
N GLU A 42 0.34 5.27 -16.00
CA GLU A 42 -0.14 5.13 -14.63
C GLU A 42 -1.18 4.03 -14.53
N ILE A 43 -1.17 3.32 -13.42
CA ILE A 43 -2.23 2.36 -13.12
C ILE A 43 -3.38 3.14 -12.50
N VAL A 44 -4.56 3.05 -13.09
CA VAL A 44 -5.71 3.84 -12.68
C VAL A 44 -6.96 2.97 -12.62
N GLY A 45 -8.03 3.50 -12.03
CA GLY A 45 -9.31 2.84 -11.99
C GLY A 45 -9.94 2.88 -10.62
N PHE A 46 -11.16 2.34 -10.54
CA PHE A 46 -11.93 2.36 -9.29
C PHE A 46 -11.17 1.66 -8.16
N ASP A 47 -10.63 0.48 -8.44
CA ASP A 47 -9.94 -0.29 -7.39
C ASP A 47 -8.69 0.43 -6.92
N ILE A 48 -8.03 1.14 -7.83
CA ILE A 48 -6.83 1.90 -7.47
C ILE A 48 -7.20 3.08 -6.58
N ASP A 49 -8.27 3.78 -6.92
CA ASP A 49 -8.72 4.91 -6.11
C ASP A 49 -9.16 4.43 -4.73
N LEU A 50 -9.83 3.28 -4.66
CA LEU A 50 -10.24 2.72 -3.39
C LEU A 50 -9.03 2.37 -2.54
N ALA A 51 -8.03 1.71 -3.13
CA ALA A 51 -6.82 1.36 -2.40
C ALA A 51 -6.11 2.61 -1.90
N LYS A 52 -6.03 3.64 -2.72
CA LYS A 52 -5.39 4.89 -2.30
C LYS A 52 -6.13 5.54 -1.15
N ALA A 53 -7.46 5.50 -1.17
CA ALA A 53 -8.25 6.06 -0.08
C ALA A 53 -8.04 5.29 1.21
N LEU A 54 -7.98 3.98 1.14
CA LEU A 54 -7.71 3.15 2.31
C LEU A 54 -6.31 3.42 2.85
N CYS A 55 -5.33 3.53 1.97
CA CYS A 55 -3.97 3.81 2.39
C CYS A 55 -3.87 5.16 3.08
N LYS A 56 -4.60 6.14 2.59
CA LYS A 56 -4.61 7.44 3.23
C LYS A 56 -5.15 7.36 4.64
N GLN A 57 -6.22 6.59 4.84
CA GLN A 57 -6.78 6.39 6.18
C GLN A 57 -5.81 5.67 7.10
N MET A 58 -5.05 4.74 6.57
CA MET A 58 -4.08 4.00 7.37
C MET A 58 -2.76 4.74 7.53
N GLN A 59 -2.63 5.90 6.90
CA GLN A 59 -1.38 6.67 6.89
C GLN A 59 -0.24 5.85 6.33
N ALA A 60 -0.53 5.08 5.28
CA ALA A 60 0.46 4.22 4.64
C ALA A 60 0.83 4.77 3.28
N GLU A 61 2.05 4.45 2.84
CA GLU A 61 2.49 4.72 1.48
C GLU A 61 2.20 3.48 0.64
N CYS A 62 1.40 3.64 -0.40
CA CYS A 62 1.00 2.51 -1.23
C CYS A 62 1.53 2.66 -2.63
N THR A 63 2.03 1.55 -3.16
CA THR A 63 2.51 1.47 -4.53
C THR A 63 1.81 0.33 -5.24
N PHE A 64 1.84 0.35 -6.55
CA PHE A 64 1.11 -0.62 -7.38
C PHE A 64 2.04 -1.18 -8.43
N THR A 65 2.03 -2.50 -8.57
CA THR A 65 2.83 -3.20 -9.57
C THR A 65 1.90 -3.96 -10.50
N ASN A 66 2.05 -3.78 -11.78
CA ASN A 66 1.21 -4.42 -12.78
C ASN A 66 1.80 -5.76 -13.19
N HIS A 67 1.01 -6.81 -13.07
CA HIS A 67 1.40 -8.15 -13.49
C HIS A 67 0.25 -8.81 -14.23
N ALA A 68 0.53 -9.87 -14.95
CA ALA A 68 -0.52 -10.66 -15.55
C ALA A 68 -1.41 -11.26 -14.45
N PHE A 69 -2.71 -11.33 -14.71
CA PHE A 69 -3.66 -11.77 -13.70
C PHE A 69 -3.29 -13.13 -13.11
N ASP A 70 -2.91 -14.08 -13.96
CA ASP A 70 -2.61 -15.44 -13.51
C ASP A 70 -1.38 -15.51 -12.61
N SER A 71 -0.54 -14.50 -12.64
CA SER A 71 0.67 -14.50 -11.81
C SER A 71 0.49 -13.79 -10.48
N LEU A 72 -0.66 -13.16 -10.25
CA LEU A 72 -0.87 -12.37 -9.03
C LEU A 72 -0.79 -13.22 -7.77
N ILE A 73 -1.54 -14.30 -7.70
CA ILE A 73 -1.55 -15.13 -6.49
C ILE A 73 -0.21 -15.82 -6.26
N PRO A 74 0.40 -16.45 -7.27
CA PRO A 74 1.74 -17.02 -7.06
C PRO A 74 2.76 -15.99 -6.58
N SER A 75 2.74 -14.80 -7.18
CA SER A 75 3.68 -13.76 -6.79
C SER A 75 3.44 -13.27 -5.36
N LEU A 76 2.19 -13.22 -4.95
CA LEU A 76 1.86 -12.86 -3.58
C LEU A 76 2.42 -13.90 -2.61
N LYS A 77 2.29 -15.18 -2.96
CA LYS A 77 2.84 -16.25 -2.12
C LYS A 77 4.35 -16.17 -2.00
N PHE A 78 5.01 -15.67 -3.03
CA PHE A 78 6.45 -15.45 -2.98
C PHE A 78 6.82 -14.09 -2.41
N ARG A 79 5.84 -13.36 -1.90
CA ARG A 79 6.05 -12.07 -1.23
C ARG A 79 6.63 -11.00 -2.13
N LYS A 80 6.27 -11.04 -3.41
CA LYS A 80 6.68 -9.97 -4.31
C LYS A 80 5.92 -8.69 -4.05
N TYR A 81 4.74 -8.80 -3.46
CA TYR A 81 4.01 -7.65 -2.93
C TYR A 81 3.26 -8.06 -1.68
N ASP A 82 2.69 -7.07 -1.01
CA ASP A 82 2.04 -7.30 0.28
C ASP A 82 0.57 -7.67 0.14
N ALA A 83 -0.06 -7.26 -0.95
CA ALA A 83 -1.47 -7.49 -1.17
C ALA A 83 -1.78 -7.46 -2.65
N VAL A 84 -2.93 -7.97 -3.01
CA VAL A 84 -3.42 -7.95 -4.39
C VAL A 84 -4.79 -7.28 -4.41
N ILE A 85 -5.00 -6.41 -5.39
CA ILE A 85 -6.31 -5.83 -5.62
C ILE A 85 -6.54 -5.81 -7.13
N SER A 86 -7.41 -6.66 -7.64
CA SER A 86 -7.56 -6.80 -9.08
C SER A 86 -8.86 -7.50 -9.48
N GLY A 87 -9.96 -7.16 -8.83
CA GLY A 87 -11.25 -7.68 -9.24
C GLY A 87 -11.34 -9.19 -9.25
N MET A 88 -10.73 -9.85 -8.28
CA MET A 88 -10.77 -11.31 -8.25
C MET A 88 -11.78 -11.81 -7.24
N ASP A 89 -12.31 -12.98 -7.53
CA ASP A 89 -13.32 -13.60 -6.68
C ASP A 89 -12.66 -14.29 -5.49
N ILE A 90 -13.47 -14.50 -4.47
CA ILE A 90 -13.07 -15.31 -3.34
C ILE A 90 -13.27 -16.78 -3.74
N THR A 91 -12.23 -17.54 -3.65
CA THR A 91 -12.28 -18.95 -4.05
C THR A 91 -11.81 -19.86 -2.95
#